data_e2f83f0184bb9c8d35b03c758a772505
#
_entry.id   e2f83f0184bb9c8d35b03c758a772505
#
_cell.length_a   1.000
_cell.length_b   1.000
_cell.length_c   1.000
_cell.angle_alpha   90.00
_cell.angle_beta   90.00
_cell.angle_gamma   90.00
#
_symmetry.space_group_name_H-M   'P 1'
#
loop_
_entity.id
_entity.type
_entity.pdbx_description
1 polymer ?
#
loop_
_entity_poly.entity_id
_entity_poly.type
_entity_poly.pdbx_seq_one_letter_code
_entity_poly.pdbx_strand_id
1 'polypeptide(L)'
;MLRGLIVLLAGLLTLAGPAAAQAPSRFEGWTAAIIQADWRDSRGQPIQAFDNARRDLIRGFLDAGFNRADMVDYSLRTDSPATVLAGVRAAAAKTTRGCLIYFTSHGAPDGMVFGDAPRMAPDLMANMVRNSCGARPTVVIISACYSGIFVNSLQAPNRMVLTAARRDRPSFGCGADERYPWFDGCVLESLPTATDFLSLAAAARACVSRKEQEAEVDHPSEPQLFVGAEMQMRLPTLRFSPRTP
;
A
#
# COMPACT_ATOMS: atom_id res chain seq x y z
N MET A 1 16.12 -61.20 -52.07
CA MET A 1 14.81 -60.72 -51.56
C MET A 1 15.05 -59.73 -50.42
N LEU A 2 15.07 -58.45 -50.74
CA LEU A 2 15.37 -57.39 -49.77
C LEU A 2 14.10 -56.62 -49.50
N ARG A 3 13.52 -56.76 -48.30
CA ARG A 3 12.31 -56.02 -47.88
C ARG A 3 12.74 -54.68 -47.23
N GLY A 4 12.51 -53.58 -47.93
CA GLY A 4 12.71 -52.22 -47.41
C GLY A 4 11.63 -51.87 -46.39
N LEU A 5 12.04 -51.42 -45.22
CA LEU A 5 11.21 -50.89 -44.14
C LEU A 5 11.12 -49.36 -44.29
N ILE A 6 9.95 -48.87 -44.69
CA ILE A 6 9.67 -47.41 -44.75
C ILE A 6 9.22 -46.98 -43.37
N VAL A 7 10.02 -46.17 -42.69
CA VAL A 7 9.66 -45.49 -41.40
C VAL A 7 9.01 -44.15 -41.76
N LEU A 8 7.72 -44.04 -41.50
CA LEU A 8 6.98 -42.76 -41.57
C LEU A 8 7.23 -41.98 -40.29
N LEU A 9 8.00 -40.88 -40.36
CA LEU A 9 8.09 -39.90 -39.30
C LEU A 9 6.84 -38.98 -39.38
N ALA A 10 5.91 -39.14 -38.43
CA ALA A 10 4.82 -38.21 -38.25
C ALA A 10 5.35 -37.02 -37.43
N GLY A 11 5.55 -35.89 -38.10
CA GLY A 11 5.90 -34.61 -37.44
C GLY A 11 4.71 -34.02 -36.68
N LEU A 12 4.79 -33.97 -35.36
CA LEU A 12 3.85 -33.21 -34.52
C LEU A 12 4.14 -31.70 -34.72
N LEU A 13 3.31 -31.01 -35.51
CA LEU A 13 3.25 -29.56 -35.50
C LEU A 13 2.49 -29.10 -34.23
N THR A 14 3.21 -28.61 -33.23
CA THR A 14 2.61 -27.88 -32.10
C THR A 14 2.20 -26.48 -32.57
N LEU A 15 0.91 -26.27 -32.77
CA LEU A 15 0.34 -24.93 -32.99
C LEU A 15 0.46 -24.13 -31.65
N ALA A 16 1.50 -23.28 -31.56
CA ALA A 16 1.55 -22.26 -30.53
C ALA A 16 0.41 -21.25 -30.78
N GLY A 17 -0.66 -21.34 -30.00
CA GLY A 17 -1.72 -20.34 -30.03
C GLY A 17 -1.18 -18.95 -29.71
N PRO A 18 -1.77 -17.87 -30.24
CA PRO A 18 -1.36 -16.52 -29.92
C PRO A 18 -1.48 -16.29 -28.39
N ALA A 19 -0.36 -15.92 -27.75
CA ALA A 19 -0.39 -15.48 -26.36
C ALA A 19 -1.35 -14.29 -26.27
N ALA A 20 -2.45 -14.44 -25.55
CA ALA A 20 -3.38 -13.35 -25.31
C ALA A 20 -2.60 -12.23 -24.62
N ALA A 21 -2.40 -11.09 -25.30
CA ALA A 21 -1.81 -9.91 -24.72
C ALA A 21 -2.69 -9.48 -23.53
N GLN A 22 -2.15 -9.54 -22.32
CA GLN A 22 -2.87 -9.06 -21.14
C GLN A 22 -3.20 -7.58 -21.33
N ALA A 23 -4.47 -7.21 -21.11
CA ALA A 23 -4.86 -5.82 -21.14
C ALA A 23 -3.99 -5.01 -20.16
N PRO A 24 -3.50 -3.81 -20.57
CA PRO A 24 -2.63 -3.02 -19.71
C PRO A 24 -3.31 -2.74 -18.37
N SER A 25 -2.57 -2.93 -17.28
CA SER A 25 -3.05 -2.65 -15.93
C SER A 25 -3.47 -1.18 -15.82
N ARG A 26 -4.56 -0.89 -15.12
CA ARG A 26 -5.00 0.49 -14.85
C ARG A 26 -4.01 1.27 -13.99
N PHE A 27 -3.10 0.57 -13.31
CA PHE A 27 -2.00 1.12 -12.52
C PHE A 27 -0.66 1.11 -13.26
N GLU A 28 -0.65 0.83 -14.57
CA GLU A 28 0.54 1.05 -15.39
C GLU A 28 0.99 2.51 -15.30
N GLY A 29 2.29 2.73 -15.04
CA GLY A 29 2.87 4.06 -14.82
C GLY A 29 2.50 4.70 -13.46
N TRP A 30 1.98 3.92 -12.51
CA TRP A 30 1.84 4.31 -11.12
C TRP A 30 3.03 3.83 -10.30
N THR A 31 3.68 4.75 -9.58
CA THR A 31 4.61 4.35 -8.52
C THR A 31 3.82 3.83 -7.33
N ALA A 32 4.24 2.70 -6.76
CA ALA A 32 3.79 2.28 -5.44
C ALA A 32 4.98 2.19 -4.50
N ALA A 33 4.95 2.89 -3.37
CA ALA A 33 5.95 2.82 -2.31
C ALA A 33 5.32 2.29 -1.04
N ILE A 34 5.79 1.13 -0.56
CA ILE A 34 5.33 0.50 0.68
C ILE A 34 6.47 0.59 1.70
N ILE A 35 6.24 1.30 2.80
CA ILE A 35 7.29 1.69 3.73
C ILE A 35 6.95 1.21 5.14
N GLN A 36 7.76 0.30 5.67
CA GLN A 36 7.82 -0.02 7.08
C GLN A 36 8.72 1.01 7.76
N ALA A 37 8.12 1.94 8.51
CA ALA A 37 8.89 3.04 9.10
C ALA A 37 9.31 2.80 10.55
N ASP A 38 8.78 1.77 11.21
CA ASP A 38 9.28 1.25 12.48
C ASP A 38 9.27 -0.29 12.49
N TRP A 39 10.04 -0.88 13.39
CA TRP A 39 10.17 -2.34 13.55
C TRP A 39 10.24 -2.76 15.03
N ARG A 40 9.96 -1.85 15.96
CA ARG A 40 10.14 -2.04 17.39
C ARG A 40 8.80 -1.97 18.12
N ASP A 41 8.72 -2.62 19.28
CA ASP A 41 7.67 -2.36 20.26
C ASP A 41 7.97 -1.10 21.08
N SER A 42 7.08 -0.78 22.01
CA SER A 42 7.24 0.37 22.93
C SER A 42 8.48 0.27 23.86
N ARG A 43 9.10 -0.92 23.97
CA ARG A 43 10.33 -1.19 24.72
C ARG A 43 11.57 -1.23 23.83
N GLY A 44 11.42 -0.95 22.52
CA GLY A 44 12.50 -0.99 21.56
C GLY A 44 12.87 -2.40 21.07
N GLN A 45 12.08 -3.44 21.44
CA GLN A 45 12.33 -4.80 20.99
C GLN A 45 11.76 -5.03 19.58
N PRO A 46 12.47 -5.77 18.71
CA PRO A 46 11.99 -6.05 17.38
C PRO A 46 10.65 -6.82 17.37
N ILE A 47 9.71 -6.37 16.57
CA ILE A 47 8.44 -7.05 16.30
C ILE A 47 8.28 -7.32 14.80
N GLN A 48 7.47 -8.34 14.47
CA GLN A 48 7.29 -8.76 13.09
C GLN A 48 6.08 -8.11 12.41
N ALA A 49 5.14 -7.55 13.18
CA ALA A 49 3.85 -7.08 12.67
C ALA A 49 3.97 -6.12 11.48
N PHE A 50 4.84 -5.11 11.60
CA PHE A 50 5.05 -4.12 10.52
C PHE A 50 5.73 -4.72 9.28
N ASP A 51 6.71 -5.64 9.47
CA ASP A 51 7.38 -6.29 8.35
C ASP A 51 6.47 -7.30 7.64
N ASN A 52 5.65 -8.03 8.41
CA ASN A 52 4.61 -8.88 7.84
C ASN A 52 3.62 -8.05 7.01
N ALA A 53 3.17 -6.91 7.54
CA ALA A 53 2.29 -5.99 6.83
C ALA A 53 2.93 -5.50 5.52
N ARG A 54 4.16 -4.98 5.57
CA ARG A 54 4.88 -4.52 4.38
C ARG A 54 4.93 -5.58 3.29
N ARG A 55 5.37 -6.81 3.63
CA ARG A 55 5.51 -7.91 2.66
C ARG A 55 4.18 -8.33 2.05
N ASP A 56 3.13 -8.42 2.86
CA ASP A 56 1.83 -8.87 2.39
C ASP A 56 1.07 -7.78 1.65
N LEU A 57 1.23 -6.49 2.01
CA LEU A 57 0.73 -5.36 1.26
C LEU A 57 1.33 -5.28 -0.16
N ILE A 58 2.64 -5.53 -0.30
CA ILE A 58 3.27 -5.62 -1.62
C ILE A 58 2.53 -6.66 -2.48
N ARG A 59 2.34 -7.89 -1.97
CA ARG A 59 1.61 -8.93 -2.68
C ARG A 59 0.18 -8.52 -3.00
N GLY A 60 -0.52 -7.97 -2.01
CA GLY A 60 -1.91 -7.53 -2.18
C GLY A 60 -2.09 -6.46 -3.26
N PHE A 61 -1.19 -5.47 -3.34
CA PHE A 61 -1.25 -4.44 -4.37
C PHE A 61 -0.78 -4.94 -5.74
N LEU A 62 0.15 -5.90 -5.82
CA LEU A 62 0.47 -6.59 -7.07
C LEU A 62 -0.75 -7.33 -7.62
N ASP A 63 -1.45 -8.08 -6.78
CA ASP A 63 -2.70 -8.77 -7.13
C ASP A 63 -3.81 -7.77 -7.53
N ALA A 64 -3.84 -6.58 -6.93
CA ALA A 64 -4.75 -5.51 -7.28
C ALA A 64 -4.41 -4.83 -8.63
N GLY A 65 -3.28 -5.18 -9.25
CA GLY A 65 -2.91 -4.74 -10.60
C GLY A 65 -1.80 -3.71 -10.66
N PHE A 66 -1.08 -3.44 -9.57
CA PHE A 66 0.15 -2.64 -9.63
C PHE A 66 1.29 -3.43 -10.29
N ASN A 67 2.19 -2.71 -10.96
CA ASN A 67 3.33 -3.32 -11.63
C ASN A 67 4.52 -3.44 -10.69
N ARG A 68 5.13 -4.63 -10.58
CA ARG A 68 6.31 -4.85 -9.74
C ARG A 68 7.49 -3.94 -10.14
N ALA A 69 7.65 -3.63 -11.42
CA ALA A 69 8.74 -2.78 -11.90
C ALA A 69 8.61 -1.31 -11.42
N ASP A 70 7.38 -0.87 -11.11
CA ASP A 70 7.06 0.49 -10.65
C ASP A 70 6.84 0.54 -9.11
N MET A 71 7.04 -0.57 -8.42
CA MET A 71 6.89 -0.69 -6.98
C MET A 71 8.23 -0.71 -6.28
N VAL A 72 8.35 0.07 -5.21
CA VAL A 72 9.49 0.06 -4.28
C VAL A 72 9.01 -0.22 -2.87
N ASP A 73 9.83 -0.91 -2.10
CA ASP A 73 9.56 -1.19 -0.71
C ASP A 73 10.80 -0.93 0.14
N TYR A 74 10.55 -0.41 1.34
CA TYR A 74 11.60 -0.03 2.28
C TYR A 74 11.27 -0.51 3.69
N SER A 75 12.33 -0.89 4.40
CA SER A 75 12.29 -1.15 5.83
C SER A 75 13.31 -0.27 6.52
N LEU A 76 12.86 0.65 7.37
CA LEU A 76 13.77 1.50 8.15
C LEU A 76 14.54 0.74 9.26
N ARG A 77 14.37 -0.58 9.31
CA ARG A 77 15.28 -1.47 10.04
C ARG A 77 16.63 -1.62 9.33
N THR A 78 16.64 -1.56 8.01
CA THR A 78 17.83 -1.78 7.16
C THR A 78 18.17 -0.58 6.30
N ASP A 79 17.19 0.25 5.99
CA ASP A 79 17.33 1.42 5.14
C ASP A 79 17.41 2.70 5.98
N SER A 80 18.25 3.65 5.58
CA SER A 80 18.26 4.95 6.24
C SER A 80 17.07 5.82 5.81
N PRO A 81 16.58 6.74 6.65
CA PRO A 81 15.57 7.73 6.27
C PRO A 81 15.89 8.47 4.99
N ALA A 82 17.15 8.86 4.79
CA ALA A 82 17.61 9.53 3.56
C ALA A 82 17.49 8.62 2.33
N THR A 83 17.85 7.33 2.46
CA THR A 83 17.69 6.32 1.40
C THR A 83 16.23 6.18 0.99
N VAL A 84 15.32 6.10 1.97
CA VAL A 84 13.88 5.97 1.69
C VAL A 84 13.35 7.19 0.94
N LEU A 85 13.64 8.41 1.43
CA LEU A 85 13.17 9.64 0.80
C LEU A 85 13.71 9.80 -0.64
N ALA A 86 15.01 9.54 -0.85
CA ALA A 86 15.62 9.58 -2.16
C ALA A 86 15.06 8.49 -3.10
N GLY A 87 14.88 7.28 -2.59
CA GLY A 87 14.38 6.15 -3.36
C GLY A 87 12.93 6.30 -3.80
N VAL A 88 12.05 6.78 -2.93
CA VAL A 88 10.64 7.10 -3.30
C VAL A 88 10.62 8.16 -4.40
N ARG A 89 11.42 9.23 -4.27
CA ARG A 89 11.54 10.28 -5.29
C ARG A 89 12.07 9.73 -6.61
N ALA A 90 13.11 8.91 -6.58
CA ALA A 90 13.69 8.30 -7.77
C ALA A 90 12.74 7.33 -8.48
N ALA A 91 11.98 6.53 -7.71
CA ALA A 91 10.94 5.66 -8.27
C ALA A 91 9.83 6.49 -8.91
N ALA A 92 9.34 7.51 -8.22
CA ALA A 92 8.29 8.38 -8.72
C ALA A 92 8.71 9.18 -9.97
N ALA A 93 9.98 9.48 -10.15
CA ALA A 93 10.49 10.14 -11.36
C ALA A 93 10.41 9.26 -12.62
N LYS A 94 10.32 7.94 -12.48
CA LYS A 94 10.22 6.98 -13.61
C LYS A 94 8.80 6.79 -14.11
N THR A 95 7.81 7.25 -13.37
CA THR A 95 6.39 7.07 -13.67
C THR A 95 5.69 8.40 -13.89
N THR A 96 4.55 8.40 -14.59
CA THR A 96 3.90 9.66 -15.00
C THR A 96 2.41 9.73 -14.64
N ARG A 97 1.79 8.60 -14.26
CA ARG A 97 0.33 8.53 -14.16
C ARG A 97 -0.22 8.70 -12.75
N GLY A 98 0.49 8.24 -11.73
CA GLY A 98 0.01 8.36 -10.36
C GLY A 98 0.98 7.81 -9.31
N CYS A 99 0.61 7.96 -8.05
CA CYS A 99 1.36 7.45 -6.90
C CYS A 99 0.45 6.78 -5.87
N LEU A 100 0.92 5.66 -5.32
CA LEU A 100 0.49 5.10 -4.06
C LEU A 100 1.66 5.17 -3.08
N ILE A 101 1.45 5.78 -1.90
CA ILE A 101 2.43 5.78 -0.82
C ILE A 101 1.76 5.23 0.42
N TYR A 102 2.28 4.13 0.94
CA TYR A 102 1.79 3.44 2.13
C TYR A 102 2.86 3.42 3.20
N PHE A 103 2.49 3.88 4.40
CA PHE A 103 3.32 3.77 5.59
C PHE A 103 2.68 2.85 6.61
N THR A 104 3.50 2.02 7.26
CA THR A 104 3.14 1.28 8.47
C THR A 104 4.20 1.53 9.54
N SER A 105 3.77 2.02 10.73
CA SER A 105 4.66 2.50 11.77
C SER A 105 3.94 2.74 13.11
N HIS A 106 4.71 3.02 14.14
CA HIS A 106 4.19 3.72 15.32
C HIS A 106 3.95 5.21 15.04
N GLY A 107 3.04 5.81 15.80
CA GLY A 107 2.71 7.23 15.70
C GLY A 107 2.53 7.89 17.06
N ALA A 108 2.65 9.21 17.06
CA ALA A 108 2.47 10.10 18.21
C ALA A 108 1.71 11.36 17.78
N PRO A 109 1.20 12.19 18.73
CA PRO A 109 0.45 13.40 18.39
C PRO A 109 1.19 14.43 17.55
N ASP A 110 2.52 14.35 17.45
CA ASP A 110 3.40 15.28 16.72
C ASP A 110 4.03 14.68 15.47
N GLY A 111 3.85 13.38 15.21
CA GLY A 111 4.43 12.72 14.03
C GLY A 111 4.44 11.20 14.10
N MET A 112 4.88 10.60 13.02
CA MET A 112 5.08 9.15 12.88
C MET A 112 6.53 8.80 13.13
N VAL A 113 6.82 7.66 13.75
CA VAL A 113 8.18 7.13 13.85
C VAL A 113 8.73 6.88 12.46
N PHE A 114 9.97 7.31 12.23
CA PHE A 114 10.63 7.19 10.93
C PHE A 114 12.07 6.69 11.11
N GLY A 115 12.19 5.43 11.46
CA GLY A 115 13.47 4.81 11.83
C GLY A 115 14.06 5.45 13.08
N ASP A 116 15.36 5.74 13.01
CA ASP A 116 16.11 6.41 14.10
C ASP A 116 16.17 7.93 13.92
N ALA A 117 15.53 8.48 12.89
CA ALA A 117 15.41 9.93 12.71
C ALA A 117 14.38 10.54 13.66
N PRO A 118 14.35 11.88 13.80
CA PRO A 118 13.21 12.55 14.39
C PRO A 118 11.90 12.14 13.69
N ARG A 119 10.80 12.15 14.46
CA ARG A 119 9.50 11.77 13.90
C ARG A 119 9.17 12.53 12.62
N MET A 120 8.59 11.84 11.65
CA MET A 120 8.05 12.41 10.43
C MET A 120 6.87 13.30 10.78
N ALA A 121 7.09 14.62 10.85
CA ALA A 121 6.03 15.60 11.09
C ALA A 121 5.11 15.74 9.85
N PRO A 122 3.85 16.23 10.00
CA PRO A 122 2.90 16.37 8.90
C PRO A 122 3.42 17.15 7.70
N ASP A 123 4.09 18.29 7.93
CA ASP A 123 4.61 19.12 6.84
C ASP A 123 5.78 18.47 6.11
N LEU A 124 6.61 17.70 6.82
CA LEU A 124 7.70 16.96 6.20
C LEU A 124 7.16 15.86 5.27
N MET A 125 6.14 15.12 5.72
CA MET A 125 5.45 14.14 4.88
C MET A 125 4.78 14.80 3.67
N ALA A 126 4.09 15.92 3.86
CA ALA A 126 3.46 16.65 2.77
C ALA A 126 4.48 17.14 1.74
N ASN A 127 5.67 17.61 2.19
CA ASN A 127 6.77 17.99 1.32
C ASN A 127 7.32 16.80 0.54
N MET A 128 7.52 15.66 1.20
CA MET A 128 7.96 14.43 0.54
C MET A 128 6.98 14.01 -0.56
N VAL A 129 5.69 13.97 -0.26
CA VAL A 129 4.65 13.59 -1.23
C VAL A 129 4.58 14.59 -2.39
N ARG A 130 4.63 15.90 -2.13
CA ARG A 130 4.67 16.93 -3.19
C ARG A 130 5.88 16.78 -4.10
N ASN A 131 7.06 16.61 -3.52
CA ASN A 131 8.32 16.55 -4.26
C ASN A 131 8.47 15.23 -5.06
N SER A 132 7.82 14.16 -4.63
CA SER A 132 7.84 12.87 -5.33
C SER A 132 6.74 12.76 -6.37
N CYS A 133 5.50 13.06 -6.01
CA CYS A 133 4.32 12.79 -6.83
C CYS A 133 3.77 14.01 -7.58
N GLY A 134 4.08 15.23 -7.12
CA GLY A 134 3.67 16.48 -7.78
C GLY A 134 2.14 16.61 -7.91
N ALA A 135 1.70 16.97 -9.11
CA ALA A 135 0.29 17.14 -9.46
C ALA A 135 -0.41 15.82 -9.87
N ARG A 136 0.30 14.69 -9.89
CA ARG A 136 -0.30 13.40 -10.27
C ARG A 136 -1.33 12.93 -9.25
N PRO A 137 -2.37 12.19 -9.67
CA PRO A 137 -3.27 11.48 -8.77
C PRO A 137 -2.47 10.69 -7.73
N THR A 138 -2.74 10.93 -6.46
CA THR A 138 -1.93 10.33 -5.39
C THR A 138 -2.82 9.80 -4.28
N VAL A 139 -2.62 8.52 -3.93
CA VAL A 139 -3.20 7.87 -2.76
C VAL A 139 -2.14 7.76 -1.69
N VAL A 140 -2.41 8.30 -0.50
CA VAL A 140 -1.55 8.16 0.68
C VAL A 140 -2.30 7.39 1.76
N ILE A 141 -1.72 6.29 2.22
CA ILE A 141 -2.27 5.46 3.30
C ILE A 141 -1.28 5.46 4.46
N ILE A 142 -1.76 5.76 5.66
CA ILE A 142 -0.90 5.89 6.84
C ILE A 142 -1.47 5.02 7.96
N SER A 143 -0.82 3.89 8.20
CA SER A 143 -1.09 2.99 9.31
C SER A 143 -0.22 3.37 10.50
N ALA A 144 -0.74 4.24 11.35
CA ALA A 144 -0.07 4.66 12.58
C ALA A 144 -1.08 5.24 13.58
N CYS A 145 -0.75 5.19 14.87
CA CYS A 145 -1.46 5.95 15.90
C CYS A 145 -1.46 7.45 15.54
N TYR A 146 -2.52 8.17 15.87
CA TYR A 146 -2.66 9.61 15.65
C TYR A 146 -2.52 10.05 14.18
N SER A 147 -2.55 9.13 13.23
CA SER A 147 -2.27 9.40 11.80
C SER A 147 -3.20 10.42 11.15
N GLY A 148 -4.35 10.71 11.74
CA GLY A 148 -5.22 11.81 11.31
C GLY A 148 -4.59 13.20 11.36
N ILE A 149 -3.45 13.39 12.07
CA ILE A 149 -2.69 14.65 12.05
C ILE A 149 -2.17 15.00 10.65
N PHE A 150 -1.92 13.99 9.81
CA PHE A 150 -1.38 14.17 8.47
C PHE A 150 -2.42 14.64 7.44
N VAL A 151 -3.72 14.44 7.71
CA VAL A 151 -4.79 14.72 6.76
C VAL A 151 -4.73 16.16 6.26
N ASN A 152 -4.68 17.14 7.16
CA ASN A 152 -4.73 18.56 6.78
C ASN A 152 -3.53 18.99 5.91
N SER A 153 -2.30 18.56 6.24
CA SER A 153 -1.10 18.91 5.48
C SER A 153 -1.01 18.18 4.13
N LEU A 154 -1.69 17.03 4.00
CA LEU A 154 -1.73 16.23 2.78
C LEU A 154 -2.89 16.60 1.85
N GLN A 155 -3.89 17.35 2.31
CA GLN A 155 -5.04 17.71 1.48
C GLN A 155 -4.61 18.43 0.20
N ALA A 156 -5.14 17.97 -0.94
CA ALA A 156 -5.03 18.60 -2.25
C ALA A 156 -6.12 18.04 -3.18
N PRO A 157 -6.50 18.74 -4.26
CA PRO A 157 -7.53 18.26 -5.19
C PRO A 157 -7.20 16.89 -5.80
N ASN A 158 -5.92 16.62 -6.06
CA ASN A 158 -5.41 15.39 -6.66
C ASN A 158 -5.03 14.30 -5.64
N ARG A 159 -5.53 14.37 -4.41
CA ARG A 159 -5.15 13.46 -3.32
C ARG A 159 -6.32 12.69 -2.72
N MET A 160 -6.05 11.43 -2.40
CA MET A 160 -6.80 10.64 -1.43
C MET A 160 -5.88 10.34 -0.26
N VAL A 161 -6.36 10.55 0.97
CA VAL A 161 -5.62 10.23 2.20
C VAL A 161 -6.49 9.34 3.07
N LEU A 162 -5.97 8.17 3.42
CA LEU A 162 -6.59 7.21 4.33
C LEU A 162 -5.67 7.00 5.52
N THR A 163 -6.19 7.19 6.73
CA THR A 163 -5.39 7.05 7.96
C THR A 163 -6.01 6.03 8.91
N ALA A 164 -5.17 5.33 9.67
CA ALA A 164 -5.59 4.30 10.62
C ALA A 164 -6.33 4.86 11.84
N ALA A 165 -6.13 6.13 12.15
CA ALA A 165 -6.73 6.74 13.32
C ALA A 165 -7.07 8.21 13.10
N ARG A 166 -7.98 8.74 13.93
CA ARG A 166 -8.22 10.17 14.07
C ARG A 166 -6.99 10.84 14.70
N ARG A 167 -6.87 12.15 14.55
CA ARG A 167 -5.71 12.95 15.00
C ARG A 167 -5.39 12.87 16.50
N ASP A 168 -6.36 12.50 17.31
CA ASP A 168 -6.30 12.44 18.76
C ASP A 168 -6.57 11.03 19.30
N ARG A 169 -6.43 10.01 18.44
CA ARG A 169 -6.69 8.60 18.79
C ARG A 169 -5.50 7.71 18.49
N PRO A 170 -5.24 6.70 19.33
CA PRO A 170 -4.34 5.61 18.95
C PRO A 170 -4.97 4.74 17.87
N SER A 171 -4.18 3.88 17.24
CA SER A 171 -4.59 2.67 16.54
C SER A 171 -4.07 1.44 17.29
N PHE A 172 -4.51 0.23 16.93
CA PHE A 172 -4.30 -0.97 17.73
C PHE A 172 -3.57 -2.07 16.94
N GLY A 173 -3.18 -3.13 17.66
CA GLY A 173 -2.57 -4.32 17.08
C GLY A 173 -1.08 -4.18 16.76
N CYS A 174 -0.36 -3.22 17.37
CA CYS A 174 1.08 -3.07 17.17
C CYS A 174 1.92 -3.86 18.21
N GLY A 175 1.35 -4.93 18.80
CA GLY A 175 2.00 -5.77 19.78
C GLY A 175 2.83 -6.89 19.17
N ALA A 176 3.68 -7.54 20.00
CA ALA A 176 4.53 -8.63 19.56
C ALA A 176 3.75 -9.89 19.14
N ASP A 177 2.55 -10.09 19.70
CA ASP A 177 1.70 -11.26 19.45
C ASP A 177 0.81 -11.09 18.22
N GLU A 178 0.77 -9.89 17.62
CA GLU A 178 -0.04 -9.59 16.47
C GLU A 178 0.70 -9.90 15.15
N ARG A 179 0.00 -10.52 14.22
CA ARG A 179 0.55 -10.75 12.88
C ARG A 179 0.69 -9.46 12.10
N TYR A 180 -0.26 -8.54 12.23
CA TYR A 180 -0.28 -7.21 11.62
C TYR A 180 -0.87 -6.18 12.59
N PRO A 181 -0.51 -4.89 12.48
CA PRO A 181 -1.36 -3.84 13.02
C PRO A 181 -2.80 -4.00 12.49
N TRP A 182 -3.81 -3.77 13.31
CA TRP A 182 -5.20 -4.07 12.94
C TRP A 182 -5.63 -3.36 11.65
N PHE A 183 -5.23 -2.10 11.48
CA PHE A 183 -5.55 -1.38 10.25
C PHE A 183 -4.91 -2.03 9.01
N ASP A 184 -3.63 -2.40 9.08
CA ASP A 184 -2.94 -3.09 7.98
C ASP A 184 -3.59 -4.44 7.69
N GLY A 185 -3.93 -5.20 8.73
CA GLY A 185 -4.67 -6.46 8.61
C GLY A 185 -6.02 -6.28 7.92
N CYS A 186 -6.76 -5.20 8.28
CA CYS A 186 -8.04 -4.87 7.67
C CYS A 186 -7.90 -4.44 6.20
N VAL A 187 -6.84 -3.69 5.84
CA VAL A 187 -6.54 -3.38 4.44
C VAL A 187 -6.26 -4.67 3.66
N LEU A 188 -5.44 -5.56 4.20
CA LEU A 188 -5.11 -6.86 3.58
C LEU A 188 -6.34 -7.76 3.41
N GLU A 189 -7.21 -7.83 4.41
CA GLU A 189 -8.47 -8.58 4.37
C GLU A 189 -9.43 -8.04 3.31
N SER A 190 -9.43 -6.72 3.11
CA SER A 190 -10.37 -6.04 2.21
C SER A 190 -9.88 -6.02 0.74
N LEU A 191 -8.57 -6.02 0.47
CA LEU A 191 -7.99 -5.95 -0.87
C LEU A 191 -8.55 -6.99 -1.85
N PRO A 192 -8.77 -8.28 -1.46
CA PRO A 192 -9.28 -9.30 -2.38
C PRO A 192 -10.65 -9.02 -2.98
N THR A 193 -11.50 -8.30 -2.25
CA THR A 193 -12.89 -8.02 -2.63
C THR A 193 -13.12 -6.56 -3.02
N ALA A 194 -12.19 -5.68 -2.70
CA ALA A 194 -12.26 -4.28 -3.09
C ALA A 194 -12.15 -4.13 -4.61
N THR A 195 -12.96 -3.26 -5.18
CA THR A 195 -12.96 -2.97 -6.62
C THR A 195 -12.16 -1.72 -6.98
N ASP A 196 -11.87 -0.89 -6.00
CA ASP A 196 -11.15 0.39 -6.11
C ASP A 196 -10.74 0.89 -4.72
N PHE A 197 -10.03 2.02 -4.65
CA PHE A 197 -9.59 2.58 -3.39
C PHE A 197 -10.72 3.08 -2.47
N LEU A 198 -11.88 3.48 -3.02
CA LEU A 198 -13.00 3.92 -2.17
C LEU A 198 -13.65 2.72 -1.47
N SER A 199 -13.89 1.64 -2.20
CA SER A 199 -14.41 0.39 -1.63
C SER A 199 -13.42 -0.22 -0.65
N LEU A 200 -12.10 -0.18 -0.94
CA LEU A 200 -11.05 -0.59 -0.02
C LEU A 200 -11.10 0.21 1.28
N ALA A 201 -11.17 1.55 1.20
CA ALA A 201 -11.24 2.40 2.38
C ALA A 201 -12.50 2.16 3.21
N ALA A 202 -13.66 1.98 2.57
CA ALA A 202 -14.90 1.68 3.27
C ALA A 202 -14.84 0.32 3.99
N ALA A 203 -14.36 -0.72 3.32
CA ALA A 203 -14.24 -2.06 3.88
C ALA A 203 -13.21 -2.12 5.02
N ALA A 204 -12.03 -1.52 4.85
CA ALA A 204 -10.99 -1.47 5.88
C ALA A 204 -11.47 -0.74 7.14
N ARG A 205 -12.17 0.39 7.00
CA ARG A 205 -12.75 1.14 8.12
C ARG A 205 -13.80 0.31 8.87
N ALA A 206 -14.69 -0.38 8.14
CA ALA A 206 -15.68 -1.26 8.72
C ALA A 206 -15.04 -2.44 9.47
N CYS A 207 -13.98 -3.02 8.90
CA CYS A 207 -13.21 -4.10 9.53
C CYS A 207 -12.56 -3.62 10.84
N VAL A 208 -11.91 -2.45 10.86
CA VAL A 208 -11.31 -1.87 12.07
C VAL A 208 -12.37 -1.66 13.14
N SER A 209 -13.53 -1.07 12.78
CA SER A 209 -14.62 -0.85 13.72
C SER A 209 -15.14 -2.16 14.35
N ARG A 210 -15.27 -3.24 13.57
CA ARG A 210 -15.66 -4.56 14.13
C ARG A 210 -14.62 -5.08 15.12
N LYS A 211 -13.32 -5.05 14.75
CA LYS A 211 -12.24 -5.51 15.65
C LYS A 211 -12.21 -4.72 16.96
N GLU A 212 -12.40 -3.42 16.91
CA GLU A 212 -12.44 -2.55 18.08
C GLU A 212 -13.66 -2.83 18.97
N GLN A 213 -14.82 -3.11 18.36
CA GLN A 213 -16.01 -3.53 19.09
C GLN A 213 -15.84 -4.90 19.74
N GLU A 214 -15.29 -5.89 19.01
CA GLU A 214 -14.99 -7.23 19.53
C GLU A 214 -13.98 -7.22 20.68
N ALA A 215 -13.06 -6.26 20.66
CA ALA A 215 -12.05 -6.05 21.70
C ALA A 215 -12.52 -5.08 22.81
N GLU A 216 -13.77 -4.61 22.77
CA GLU A 216 -14.35 -3.67 23.73
C GLU A 216 -13.49 -2.41 23.96
N VAL A 217 -12.99 -1.84 22.86
CA VAL A 217 -12.13 -0.65 22.92
C VAL A 217 -12.94 0.57 23.34
N ASP A 218 -12.62 1.19 24.47
CA ASP A 218 -13.30 2.38 25.00
C ASP A 218 -13.19 3.60 24.08
N HIS A 219 -12.05 3.76 23.43
CA HIS A 219 -11.74 4.90 22.58
C HIS A 219 -11.31 4.43 21.19
N PRO A 220 -12.27 4.11 20.28
CA PRO A 220 -12.00 3.65 18.93
C PRO A 220 -11.05 4.56 18.15
N SER A 221 -10.27 3.97 17.25
CA SER A 221 -9.28 4.71 16.44
C SER A 221 -9.91 5.68 15.45
N GLU A 222 -11.11 5.39 14.94
CA GLU A 222 -11.84 6.19 13.97
C GLU A 222 -11.01 6.54 12.72
N PRO A 223 -10.69 5.56 11.85
CA PRO A 223 -9.91 5.78 10.64
C PRO A 223 -10.51 6.88 9.76
N GLN A 224 -9.66 7.81 9.26
CA GLN A 224 -10.10 8.98 8.52
C GLN A 224 -9.90 8.80 7.02
N LEU A 225 -10.78 9.40 6.22
CA LEU A 225 -10.69 9.42 4.77
C LEU A 225 -10.89 10.86 4.27
N PHE A 226 -9.94 11.35 3.48
CA PHE A 226 -10.06 12.56 2.68
C PHE A 226 -9.97 12.19 1.21
N VAL A 227 -10.84 12.78 0.37
CA VAL A 227 -10.82 12.62 -1.08
C VAL A 227 -10.94 14.00 -1.72
N GLY A 228 -9.88 14.44 -2.38
CA GLY A 228 -9.87 15.71 -3.11
C GLY A 228 -10.75 15.68 -4.36
N ALA A 229 -11.19 16.84 -4.84
CA ALA A 229 -12.19 16.96 -5.89
C ALA A 229 -11.79 16.25 -7.20
N GLU A 230 -10.52 16.33 -7.61
CA GLU A 230 -10.02 15.61 -8.80
C GLU A 230 -10.01 14.09 -8.57
N MET A 231 -9.69 13.64 -7.36
CA MET A 231 -9.69 12.21 -7.03
C MET A 231 -11.10 11.64 -7.00
N GLN A 232 -12.11 12.39 -6.58
CA GLN A 232 -13.51 11.94 -6.63
C GLN A 232 -13.93 11.52 -8.06
N MET A 233 -13.46 12.24 -9.07
CA MET A 233 -13.74 11.91 -10.47
C MET A 233 -12.86 10.76 -10.99
N ARG A 234 -11.65 10.60 -10.49
CA ARG A 234 -10.68 9.61 -10.99
C ARG A 234 -10.79 8.24 -10.33
N LEU A 235 -11.04 8.17 -9.03
CA LEU A 235 -11.06 6.92 -8.27
C LEU A 235 -12.03 5.87 -8.85
N PRO A 236 -13.23 6.21 -9.32
CA PRO A 236 -14.13 5.22 -9.94
C PRO A 236 -13.57 4.57 -11.22
N THR A 237 -12.57 5.20 -11.86
CA THR A 237 -11.92 4.65 -13.07
C THR A 237 -10.66 3.82 -12.72
N LEU A 238 -10.13 3.96 -11.52
CA LEU A 238 -8.94 3.25 -11.02
C LEU A 238 -9.36 1.92 -10.38
N ARG A 239 -9.83 0.99 -11.22
CA ARG A 239 -10.31 -0.32 -10.77
C ARG A 239 -9.16 -1.26 -10.49
N PHE A 240 -9.26 -1.97 -9.39
CA PHE A 240 -8.38 -3.09 -9.10
C PHE A 240 -8.62 -4.24 -10.09
N SER A 241 -7.59 -5.01 -10.34
CA SER A 241 -7.71 -6.22 -11.18
C SER A 241 -8.64 -7.22 -10.48
N PRO A 242 -9.63 -7.78 -11.20
CA PRO A 242 -10.42 -8.87 -10.63
C PRO A 242 -9.49 -10.04 -10.32
N ARG A 243 -9.58 -10.58 -9.11
CA ARG A 243 -8.90 -11.86 -8.82
C ARG A 243 -9.62 -12.96 -9.60
N THR A 244 -8.88 -13.68 -10.41
CA THR A 244 -9.34 -14.94 -10.97
C THR A 244 -9.48 -15.94 -9.80
N PRO A 245 -10.62 -16.62 -9.66
CA PRO A 245 -10.85 -17.61 -8.62
C PRO A 245 -9.85 -18.78 -8.71
#